data_81364372ac44e0af57a566a2883129a7
#
_entry.id   81364372ac44e0af57a566a2883129a7
#
_cell.length_a   1.000
_cell.length_b   1.000
_cell.length_c   1.000
_cell.angle_alpha   90.00
_cell.angle_beta   90.00
_cell.angle_gamma   90.00
#
_symmetry.space_group_name_H-M   'P 1'
#
loop_
_entity.id
_entity.type
_entity.pdbx_description
1 polymer ?
#
loop_
_entity_poly.entity_id
_entity_poly.type
_entity_poly.pdbx_seq_one_letter_code
_entity_poly.pdbx_strand_id
1 'polypeptide(L)'
;MRFVAFVKTATGAAIDAADALARAGRIGPGTLGPVDARAVEAAIRLREAFGGEVVAAAIAPPDVMGAVREAIAIGADRGVLLADPQIDTADLIERGRVAAALLTHLGADIGVFGPWPGDVDGTILWSAAGAVLGWPVLPQARSL
;
A
#
# COMPACT_ATOMS: atom_id res chain seq x y z
N MET A 1 -11.60 -7.52 -13.25
CA MET A 1 -10.45 -6.62 -13.02
C MET A 1 -9.81 -6.94 -11.67
N ARG A 2 -8.52 -6.70 -11.53
CA ARG A 2 -7.81 -6.87 -10.25
C ARG A 2 -7.18 -5.56 -9.82
N PHE A 3 -7.61 -5.10 -8.66
CA PHE A 3 -7.14 -3.88 -8.00
C PHE A 3 -6.16 -4.28 -6.91
N VAL A 4 -4.95 -3.74 -6.94
CA VAL A 4 -3.94 -4.01 -5.91
C VAL A 4 -3.74 -2.75 -5.10
N ALA A 5 -4.16 -2.76 -3.85
CA ALA A 5 -3.94 -1.68 -2.89
C ALA A 5 -2.65 -1.95 -2.11
N PHE A 6 -1.66 -1.08 -2.25
CA PHE A 6 -0.45 -1.16 -1.45
C PHE A 6 -0.69 -0.62 -0.05
N VAL A 7 -0.36 -1.42 0.94
CA VAL A 7 -0.44 -1.06 2.34
C VAL A 7 0.96 -1.05 2.95
N LYS A 8 1.22 -0.02 3.72
CA LYS A 8 2.45 0.14 4.49
C LYS A 8 2.11 0.20 5.96
N THR A 9 3.05 -0.13 6.80
CA THR A 9 2.94 0.23 8.21
C THR A 9 3.43 1.64 8.42
N ALA A 10 2.79 2.34 9.33
CA ALA A 10 3.34 3.54 9.90
C ALA A 10 4.63 3.17 10.66
N THR A 11 5.77 3.27 10.00
CA THR A 11 7.06 3.21 10.70
C THR A 11 7.20 4.46 11.57
N GLY A 12 7.56 4.27 12.82
CA GLY A 12 7.47 5.21 13.95
C GLY A 12 8.11 6.60 13.85
N ALA A 13 8.47 7.10 12.67
CA ALA A 13 9.06 8.44 12.51
C ALA A 13 8.08 9.51 12.01
N ALA A 14 6.88 9.15 11.58
CA ALA A 14 5.90 10.07 11.00
C ALA A 14 4.54 10.09 11.73
N ILE A 15 4.46 9.51 12.91
CA ILE A 15 3.27 9.68 13.75
C ILE A 15 3.45 11.01 14.47
N ASP A 16 2.72 12.02 14.06
CA ASP A 16 2.58 13.25 14.82
C ASP A 16 2.22 12.89 16.29
N ALA A 17 2.96 13.41 17.24
CA ALA A 17 2.81 13.08 18.67
C ALA A 17 1.37 13.26 19.17
N ALA A 18 0.59 14.18 18.59
CA ALA A 18 -0.82 14.37 18.88
C ALA A 18 -1.69 13.21 18.36
N ASP A 19 -1.38 12.66 17.19
CA ASP A 19 -2.05 11.49 16.62
C ASP A 19 -1.67 10.20 17.37
N ALA A 20 -0.44 10.09 17.84
CA ALA A 20 0.02 8.99 18.66
C ALA A 20 -0.70 8.96 20.02
N LEU A 21 -0.92 10.14 20.63
CA LEU A 21 -1.61 10.25 21.92
C LEU A 21 -3.12 9.94 21.79
N ALA A 22 -3.76 10.39 20.71
CA ALA A 22 -5.18 10.12 20.43
C ALA A 22 -5.46 8.63 20.11
N ARG A 23 -4.42 7.89 19.72
CA ARG A 23 -4.50 6.48 19.31
C ARG A 23 -3.75 5.54 20.26
N ALA A 24 -3.24 6.06 21.37
CA ALA A 24 -2.52 5.28 22.39
C ALA A 24 -3.40 4.13 22.91
N GLY A 25 -3.22 2.97 22.36
CA GLY A 25 -3.96 1.73 22.65
C GLY A 25 -4.52 1.02 21.44
N ARG A 26 -4.43 1.59 20.22
CA ARG A 26 -4.95 0.98 19.00
C ARG A 26 -3.92 0.79 17.87
N ILE A 27 -2.75 1.41 17.97
CA ILE A 27 -1.70 1.31 16.95
C ILE A 27 -0.52 0.57 17.58
N GLY A 28 -0.44 -0.72 17.29
CA GLY A 28 0.76 -1.51 17.50
C GLY A 28 1.64 -1.53 16.24
N PRO A 29 2.89 -1.98 16.33
CA PRO A 29 3.67 -2.28 15.15
C PRO A 29 2.87 -3.24 14.25
N GLY A 30 2.72 -2.87 12.98
CA GLY A 30 1.97 -3.68 12.02
C GLY A 30 0.49 -3.30 11.82
N THR A 31 -0.01 -2.19 12.39
CA THR A 31 -1.37 -1.71 12.11
C THR A 31 -1.44 -0.93 10.80
N LEU A 32 -2.60 -1.02 10.13
CA LEU A 32 -2.88 -0.30 8.90
C LEU A 32 -2.99 1.21 9.18
N GLY A 33 -2.18 2.00 8.47
CA GLY A 33 -2.26 3.46 8.56
C GLY A 33 -3.55 4.01 7.94
N PRO A 34 -4.04 5.19 8.40
CA PRO A 34 -5.29 5.77 7.91
C PRO A 34 -5.24 6.13 6.43
N VAL A 35 -4.08 6.42 5.90
CA VAL A 35 -3.87 6.75 4.48
C VAL A 35 -3.97 5.50 3.63
N ASP A 36 -3.39 4.41 4.10
CA ASP A 36 -3.45 3.12 3.41
C ASP A 36 -4.85 2.50 3.50
N ALA A 37 -5.56 2.71 4.63
CA ALA A 37 -6.96 2.35 4.73
C ALA A 37 -7.81 3.02 3.63
N ARG A 38 -7.57 4.31 3.34
CA ARG A 38 -8.23 5.01 2.23
C ARG A 38 -7.88 4.43 0.86
N ALA A 39 -6.63 3.98 0.67
CA ALA A 39 -6.25 3.31 -0.58
C ALA A 39 -7.00 1.98 -0.75
N VAL A 40 -7.14 1.20 0.32
CA VAL A 40 -7.96 -0.02 0.32
C VAL A 40 -9.44 0.29 0.04
N GLU A 41 -10.01 1.30 0.70
CA GLU A 41 -11.38 1.74 0.44
C GLU A 41 -11.59 2.21 -1.01
N ALA A 42 -10.62 2.93 -1.59
CA ALA A 42 -10.68 3.33 -2.99
C ALA A 42 -10.67 2.12 -3.93
N ALA A 43 -9.82 1.13 -3.67
CA ALA A 43 -9.81 -0.12 -4.44
C ALA A 43 -11.13 -0.90 -4.32
N ILE A 44 -11.75 -0.91 -3.13
CA ILE A 44 -13.06 -1.54 -2.90
C ILE A 44 -14.15 -0.83 -3.72
N ARG A 45 -14.17 0.50 -3.74
CA ARG A 45 -15.13 1.26 -4.56
C ARG A 45 -14.95 0.99 -6.05
N LEU A 46 -13.70 0.86 -6.53
CA LEU A 46 -13.44 0.48 -7.92
C LEU A 46 -13.98 -0.93 -8.21
N ARG A 47 -13.77 -1.90 -7.30
CA ARG A 47 -14.36 -3.23 -7.43
C ARG A 47 -15.89 -3.20 -7.46
N GLU A 48 -16.52 -2.38 -6.63
CA GLU A 48 -17.98 -2.23 -6.61
C GLU A 48 -18.52 -1.64 -7.93
N ALA A 49 -17.79 -0.71 -8.53
CA ALA A 49 -18.17 -0.06 -9.78
C ALA A 49 -17.90 -0.93 -11.02
N PHE A 50 -16.82 -1.67 -11.05
CA PHE A 50 -16.32 -2.36 -12.26
C PHE A 50 -16.30 -3.89 -12.14
N GLY A 51 -16.60 -4.43 -10.99
CA GLY A 51 -16.41 -5.85 -10.69
C GLY A 51 -14.94 -6.23 -10.54
N GLY A 52 -14.68 -7.43 -10.05
CA GLY A 52 -13.33 -7.97 -9.94
C GLY A 52 -12.92 -8.29 -8.51
N GLU A 53 -11.63 -8.17 -8.21
CA GLU A 53 -10.97 -8.58 -6.96
C GLU A 53 -10.08 -7.46 -6.42
N VAL A 54 -10.08 -7.27 -5.10
CA VAL A 54 -9.16 -6.37 -4.39
C VAL A 54 -8.10 -7.19 -3.65
N VAL A 55 -6.84 -6.94 -3.94
CA VAL A 55 -5.70 -7.53 -3.24
C VAL A 55 -4.98 -6.46 -2.44
N ALA A 56 -4.91 -6.62 -1.12
CA ALA A 56 -4.03 -5.80 -0.29
C ALA A 56 -2.60 -6.35 -0.36
N ALA A 57 -1.65 -5.54 -0.80
CA ALA A 57 -0.27 -5.96 -0.97
C ALA A 57 0.68 -5.11 -0.12
N ALA A 58 1.62 -5.75 0.56
CA ALA A 58 2.68 -5.08 1.29
C ALA A 58 4.05 -5.61 0.85
N ILE A 59 5.02 -4.71 0.79
CA ILE A 59 6.45 -5.02 0.63
C ILE A 59 7.12 -4.54 1.90
N ALA A 60 7.37 -5.45 2.83
CA ALA A 60 7.78 -5.07 4.19
C ALA A 60 8.23 -6.29 5.01
N PRO A 61 8.88 -6.08 6.16
CA PRO A 61 9.17 -7.15 7.11
C PRO A 61 7.92 -7.90 7.57
N PRO A 62 8.07 -9.14 8.09
CA PRO A 62 6.93 -10.01 8.45
C PRO A 62 5.99 -9.46 9.54
N ASP A 63 6.45 -8.53 10.37
CA ASP A 63 5.66 -7.87 11.41
C ASP A 63 4.54 -6.98 10.86
N VAL A 64 4.62 -6.60 9.58
CA VAL A 64 3.60 -5.83 8.85
C VAL A 64 2.35 -6.66 8.49
N MET A 65 2.35 -7.96 8.72
CA MET A 65 1.20 -8.83 8.43
C MET A 65 -0.10 -8.38 9.10
N GLY A 66 -0.02 -7.66 10.23
CA GLY A 66 -1.17 -7.07 10.90
C GLY A 66 -1.94 -6.10 10.01
N ALA A 67 -1.24 -5.19 9.32
CA ALA A 67 -1.86 -4.23 8.41
C ALA A 67 -2.54 -4.92 7.21
N VAL A 68 -1.95 -5.98 6.68
CA VAL A 68 -2.55 -6.77 5.60
C VAL A 68 -3.85 -7.46 6.07
N ARG A 69 -3.86 -7.99 7.30
CA ARG A 69 -5.07 -8.60 7.89
C ARG A 69 -6.16 -7.55 8.13
N GLU A 70 -5.81 -6.35 8.59
CA GLU A 70 -6.76 -5.26 8.75
C GLU A 70 -7.34 -4.81 7.41
N ALA A 71 -6.55 -4.76 6.33
CA ALA A 71 -7.03 -4.47 4.99
C ALA A 71 -8.07 -5.51 4.51
N ILE A 72 -7.86 -6.80 4.83
CA ILE A 72 -8.86 -7.85 4.57
C ILE A 72 -10.12 -7.63 5.40
N ALA A 73 -9.97 -7.25 6.67
CA ALA A 73 -11.11 -6.96 7.54
C ALA A 73 -11.94 -5.74 7.07
N ILE A 74 -11.32 -4.77 6.40
CA ILE A 74 -12.01 -3.64 5.76
C ILE A 74 -12.79 -4.08 4.52
N GLY A 75 -12.35 -5.14 3.83
CA GLY A 75 -13.07 -5.69 2.68
C GLY A 75 -12.21 -6.04 1.47
N ALA A 76 -10.89 -6.06 1.58
CA ALA A 76 -10.05 -6.65 0.54
C ALA A 76 -10.30 -8.17 0.47
N ASP A 77 -10.32 -8.73 -0.72
CA ASP A 77 -10.65 -10.14 -0.95
C ASP A 77 -9.50 -11.07 -0.49
N ARG A 78 -8.27 -10.59 -0.60
CA ARG A 78 -7.08 -11.29 -0.09
C ARG A 78 -5.92 -10.34 0.19
N GLY A 79 -4.92 -10.85 0.90
CA GLY A 79 -3.71 -10.12 1.22
C GLY A 79 -2.44 -10.86 0.79
N VAL A 80 -1.42 -10.10 0.42
CA VAL A 80 -0.09 -10.60 0.05
C VAL A 80 0.96 -9.78 0.77
N LEU A 81 1.90 -10.45 1.41
CA LEU A 81 3.08 -9.83 2.00
C LEU A 81 4.33 -10.38 1.29
N LEU A 82 5.08 -9.51 0.67
CA LEU A 82 6.42 -9.80 0.16
C LEU A 82 7.44 -9.34 1.21
N ALA A 83 8.05 -10.31 1.88
CA ALA A 83 9.03 -10.08 2.92
C ALA A 83 10.38 -10.65 2.49
N ASP A 84 11.36 -9.77 2.31
CA ASP A 84 12.74 -10.14 2.00
C ASP A 84 13.67 -9.09 2.61
N PRO A 85 14.66 -9.51 3.46
CA PRO A 85 15.59 -8.58 4.08
C PRO A 85 16.42 -7.75 3.09
N GLN A 86 16.61 -8.23 1.87
CA GLN A 86 17.34 -7.49 0.84
C GLN A 86 16.54 -6.28 0.33
N ILE A 87 15.22 -6.32 0.40
CA ILE A 87 14.35 -5.22 -0.04
C ILE A 87 14.43 -4.05 0.95
N ASP A 88 14.66 -4.31 2.23
CA ASP A 88 14.76 -3.27 3.25
C ASP A 88 15.96 -2.34 3.04
N THR A 89 17.02 -2.86 2.42
CA THR A 89 18.24 -2.12 2.09
C THR A 89 18.27 -1.62 0.65
N ALA A 90 17.28 -1.96 -0.15
CA ALA A 90 17.17 -1.58 -1.54
C ALA A 90 16.93 -0.07 -1.70
N ASP A 91 17.51 0.52 -2.73
CA ASP A 91 17.21 1.89 -3.09
C ASP A 91 15.78 2.05 -3.63
N LEU A 92 15.36 3.30 -3.81
CA LEU A 92 14.01 3.63 -4.26
C LEU A 92 13.67 3.07 -5.64
N ILE A 93 14.64 3.01 -6.55
CA ILE A 93 14.45 2.49 -7.90
C ILE A 93 14.26 0.98 -7.85
N GLU A 94 15.05 0.30 -7.04
CA GLU A 94 14.92 -1.14 -6.82
C GLU A 94 13.58 -1.48 -6.17
N ARG A 95 13.16 -0.73 -5.15
CA ARG A 95 11.82 -0.87 -4.55
C ARG A 95 10.70 -0.66 -5.57
N GLY A 96 10.85 0.33 -6.47
CA GLY A 96 9.93 0.54 -7.58
C GLY A 96 9.85 -0.66 -8.54
N ARG A 97 10.98 -1.27 -8.85
CA ARG A 97 11.04 -2.52 -9.66
C ARG A 97 10.38 -3.69 -8.94
N VAL A 98 10.59 -3.83 -7.66
CA VAL A 98 9.94 -4.86 -6.84
C VAL A 98 8.42 -4.67 -6.82
N ALA A 99 7.94 -3.44 -6.62
CA ALA A 99 6.51 -3.13 -6.68
C ALA A 99 5.92 -3.42 -8.06
N ALA A 100 6.62 -3.08 -9.14
CA ALA A 100 6.23 -3.39 -10.51
C ALA A 100 6.16 -4.90 -10.77
N ALA A 101 7.17 -5.64 -10.30
CA ALA A 101 7.20 -7.10 -10.42
C ALA A 101 6.05 -7.75 -9.64
N LEU A 102 5.74 -7.25 -8.44
CA LEU A 102 4.62 -7.72 -7.63
C LEU A 102 3.28 -7.45 -8.32
N LEU A 103 3.06 -6.25 -8.86
CA LEU A 103 1.87 -5.93 -9.66
C LEU A 103 1.70 -6.86 -10.85
N THR A 104 2.79 -7.12 -11.58
CA THR A 104 2.79 -8.06 -12.71
C THR A 104 2.48 -9.48 -12.25
N HIS A 105 3.14 -9.96 -11.19
CA HIS A 105 2.92 -11.30 -10.64
C HIS A 105 1.47 -11.51 -10.18
N LEU A 106 0.88 -10.49 -9.58
CA LEU A 106 -0.51 -10.52 -9.15
C LEU A 106 -1.51 -10.37 -10.31
N GLY A 107 -1.06 -10.04 -11.51
CA GLY A 107 -1.92 -9.75 -12.65
C GLY A 107 -2.81 -8.54 -12.39
N ALA A 108 -2.25 -7.49 -11.83
CA ALA A 108 -2.97 -6.26 -11.51
C ALA A 108 -3.37 -5.50 -12.77
N ASP A 109 -4.59 -4.98 -12.79
CA ASP A 109 -5.04 -4.01 -13.80
C ASP A 109 -4.83 -2.58 -13.30
N ILE A 110 -4.97 -2.36 -11.98
CA ILE A 110 -4.80 -1.05 -11.33
C ILE A 110 -4.04 -1.23 -10.01
N GLY A 111 -3.00 -0.42 -9.80
CA GLY A 111 -2.32 -0.26 -8.52
C GLY A 111 -2.82 1.00 -7.80
N VAL A 112 -3.20 0.87 -6.54
CA VAL A 112 -3.66 1.96 -5.68
C VAL A 112 -2.68 2.15 -4.54
N PHE A 113 -2.18 3.38 -4.38
CA PHE A 113 -1.18 3.72 -3.37
C PHE A 113 -1.68 4.88 -2.50
N GLY A 114 -1.52 4.77 -1.21
CA GLY A 114 -1.80 5.86 -0.28
C GLY A 114 -0.64 6.86 -0.24
N PRO A 115 -0.88 8.18 -0.46
CA PRO A 115 0.17 9.18 -0.29
C PRO A 115 0.44 9.43 1.19
N TRP A 116 1.68 9.28 1.65
CA TRP A 116 2.08 9.63 3.01
C TRP A 116 2.75 11.01 3.04
N PRO A 117 2.20 12.00 3.73
CA PRO A 117 2.91 13.24 4.00
C PRO A 117 4.16 12.95 4.86
N GLY A 118 5.33 13.28 4.35
CA GLY A 118 6.61 13.05 5.05
C GLY A 118 7.33 11.74 4.71
N ASP A 119 6.71 10.84 3.97
CA ASP A 119 7.36 9.66 3.40
C ASP A 119 7.76 9.94 1.95
N VAL A 120 8.98 10.44 1.77
CA VAL A 120 9.53 10.74 0.43
C VAL A 120 9.57 9.47 -0.42
N ASP A 121 9.94 8.35 0.18
CA ASP A 121 10.04 7.06 -0.50
C ASP A 121 8.66 6.57 -0.95
N GLY A 122 7.65 6.73 -0.11
CA GLY A 122 6.28 6.37 -0.45
C GLY A 122 5.66 7.23 -1.55
N THR A 123 6.07 8.50 -1.65
CA THR A 123 5.57 9.41 -2.67
C THR A 123 6.11 9.09 -4.06
N ILE A 124 7.26 8.42 -4.15
CA ILE A 124 7.93 8.14 -5.43
C ILE A 124 7.72 6.69 -5.87
N LEU A 125 7.44 5.78 -4.94
CA LEU A 125 7.31 4.34 -5.22
C LEU A 125 6.32 4.03 -6.33
N TRP A 126 5.13 4.64 -6.29
CA TRP A 126 4.10 4.45 -7.32
C TRP A 126 4.52 5.02 -8.69
N SER A 127 5.23 6.17 -8.71
CA SER A 127 5.78 6.73 -9.94
C SER A 127 6.85 5.82 -10.55
N ALA A 128 7.75 5.31 -9.71
CA ALA A 128 8.79 4.39 -10.14
C ALA A 128 8.20 3.07 -10.67
N ALA A 129 7.23 2.49 -9.98
CA ALA A 129 6.53 1.29 -10.44
C ALA A 129 5.79 1.52 -11.76
N GLY A 130 5.08 2.64 -11.90
CA GLY A 130 4.40 3.02 -13.13
C GLY A 130 5.37 3.19 -14.31
N ALA A 131 6.51 3.84 -14.08
CA ALA A 131 7.54 4.00 -15.10
C ALA A 131 8.12 2.66 -15.58
N VAL A 132 8.37 1.72 -14.66
CA VAL A 132 8.85 0.37 -14.98
C VAL A 132 7.82 -0.42 -15.80
N LEU A 133 6.54 -0.30 -15.45
CA LEU A 133 5.45 -1.01 -16.13
C LEU A 133 5.01 -0.34 -17.43
N GLY A 134 5.40 0.90 -17.68
CA GLY A 134 4.86 1.71 -18.77
C GLY A 134 3.37 2.07 -18.55
N TRP A 135 2.93 2.10 -17.29
CA TRP A 135 1.54 2.40 -16.96
C TRP A 135 1.33 3.90 -16.78
N PRO A 136 0.14 4.41 -17.15
CA PRO A 136 -0.23 5.77 -16.81
C PRO A 136 -0.36 5.92 -15.29
N VAL A 137 0.08 7.06 -14.79
CA VAL A 137 0.07 7.37 -13.36
C VAL A 137 -0.83 8.57 -13.12
N LEU A 138 -1.80 8.43 -12.20
CA LEU A 138 -2.72 9.50 -11.80
C LEU A 138 -2.36 9.94 -10.37
N PRO A 139 -1.58 11.01 -10.20
CA PRO A 139 -1.26 11.52 -8.88
C PRO A 139 -2.46 12.23 -8.26
N GLN A 140 -2.62 12.08 -6.94
CA GLN A 140 -3.61 12.81 -6.13
C GLN A 140 -5.06 12.68 -6.61
N ALA A 141 -5.47 11.51 -7.09
CA ALA A 141 -6.87 11.24 -7.41
C ALA A 141 -7.76 11.48 -6.16
N ARG A 142 -8.63 12.48 -6.22
CA ARG A 142 -9.51 12.87 -5.10
C ARG A 142 -10.91 12.24 -5.20
N SER A 143 -11.30 11.84 -6.39
CA SER A 143 -12.51 11.07 -6.66
C SER A 143 -12.23 10.06 -7.76
N LEU A 144 -12.57 8.85 -7.51
CA LEU A 144 -12.53 7.75 -8.48
C LEU A 144 -13.97 7.34 -8.77
#